data_1a393bec1a421d1af438b12c901ec2f8
#
_entry.id   1a393bec1a421d1af438b12c901ec2f8
#
_cell.length_a   1.000
_cell.length_b   1.000
_cell.length_c   1.000
_cell.angle_alpha   90.00
_cell.angle_beta   90.00
_cell.angle_gamma   90.00
#
_symmetry.space_group_name_H-M   'P 1'
#
loop_
_entity.id
_entity.type
_entity.pdbx_description
1 polymer ?
#
loop_
_entity_poly.entity_id
_entity_poly.type
_entity_poly.pdbx_seq_one_letter_code
_entity_poly.pdbx_strand_id
1 'polypeptide(L)' 'MDWKEKLHNNLQDELGDVVKYAEYAKNTDGTKRQMFHDMAKEEMEHACSLWHMMECEKMTGALNKEHIFKQAREAFDKV' A
#
# COMPACT_ATOMS: atom_id res chain seq x y z
N MET A 1 -2.18 3.66 24.43
CA MET A 1 -1.36 3.78 23.21
C MET A 1 -1.99 4.75 22.23
N ASP A 2 -1.21 5.70 21.75
CA ASP A 2 -1.70 6.69 20.79
C ASP A 2 -1.89 6.02 19.42
N TRP A 3 -3.11 6.09 18.89
CA TRP A 3 -3.44 5.53 17.57
C TRP A 3 -2.61 6.18 16.45
N LYS A 4 -2.17 7.43 16.64
CA LYS A 4 -1.35 8.14 15.66
C LYS A 4 -0.01 7.47 15.43
N GLU A 5 0.59 6.93 16.48
CA GLU A 5 1.89 6.26 16.37
C GLU A 5 1.82 5.01 15.49
N LYS A 6 0.64 4.40 15.39
CA LYS A 6 0.45 3.21 14.58
C LYS A 6 0.20 3.50 13.11
N LEU A 7 -0.19 4.72 12.75
CA LEU A 7 -0.52 5.05 11.37
C LEU A 7 0.64 4.79 10.41
N HIS A 8 1.84 5.21 10.79
CA HIS A 8 3.02 5.02 9.94
C HIS A 8 3.34 3.54 9.75
N ASN A 9 3.29 2.76 10.81
CA ASN A 9 3.52 1.33 10.73
C ASN A 9 2.45 0.64 9.91
N ASN A 10 1.18 1.02 10.10
CA ASN A 10 0.08 0.49 9.31
C ASN A 10 0.26 0.81 7.83
N LEU A 11 0.68 2.03 7.51
CA LEU A 11 0.97 2.42 6.13
C LEU A 11 2.02 1.51 5.51
N GLN A 12 3.11 1.26 6.21
CA GLN A 12 4.17 0.38 5.73
C GLN A 12 3.68 -1.06 5.54
N ASP A 13 2.86 -1.56 6.47
CA ASP A 13 2.27 -2.89 6.36
C ASP A 13 1.36 -3.01 5.13
N GLU A 14 0.51 -2.01 4.90
CA GLU A 14 -0.38 -2.01 3.73
C GLU A 14 0.41 -1.96 2.41
N LEU A 15 1.46 -1.15 2.35
CA LEU A 15 2.32 -1.07 1.16
C LEU A 15 3.07 -2.38 0.93
N GLY A 16 3.53 -3.04 1.99
CA GLY A 16 4.11 -4.36 1.90
C GLY A 16 3.13 -5.40 1.36
N ASP A 17 1.88 -5.30 1.76
CA ASP A 17 0.82 -6.19 1.27
C ASP A 17 0.52 -5.94 -0.21
N VAL A 18 0.59 -4.69 -0.69
CA VAL A 18 0.47 -4.41 -2.12
C VAL A 18 1.53 -5.18 -2.91
N VAL A 19 2.79 -5.11 -2.46
CA VAL A 19 3.90 -5.82 -3.12
C VAL A 19 3.67 -7.32 -3.10
N LYS A 20 3.28 -7.86 -1.96
CA LYS A 20 3.02 -9.30 -1.79
C LYS A 20 1.93 -9.80 -2.74
N TYR A 21 0.78 -9.14 -2.76
CA TYR A 21 -0.34 -9.56 -3.60
C TYR A 21 -0.05 -9.33 -5.09
N ALA A 22 0.69 -8.28 -5.43
CA ALA A 22 1.13 -8.07 -6.81
C ALA A 22 2.03 -9.20 -7.29
N GLU A 23 2.93 -9.68 -6.44
CA GLU A 23 3.78 -10.83 -6.76
C GLU A 23 2.97 -12.11 -6.91
N TYR A 24 1.97 -12.33 -6.05
CA TYR A 24 1.09 -13.48 -6.19
C TYR A 24 0.32 -13.41 -7.52
N ALA A 25 -0.18 -12.23 -7.89
CA ALA A 25 -0.85 -12.04 -9.17
C ALA A 25 0.07 -12.36 -10.34
N LYS A 26 1.33 -11.92 -10.26
CA LYS A 26 2.32 -12.17 -11.31
C LYS A 26 2.60 -13.65 -11.51
N ASN A 27 2.49 -14.45 -10.46
CA ASN A 27 2.81 -15.89 -10.48
C ASN A 27 1.58 -16.78 -10.60
N THR A 28 0.44 -16.22 -10.93
CA THR A 28 -0.82 -16.95 -11.13
C THR A 28 -1.46 -16.51 -12.42
N ASP A 29 -2.51 -17.19 -12.83
CA ASP A 29 -3.26 -16.85 -14.03
C ASP A 29 -4.76 -16.89 -13.80
N GLY A 30 -5.52 -16.38 -14.78
CA GLY A 30 -6.98 -16.45 -14.79
C GLY A 30 -7.60 -15.80 -13.58
N THR A 31 -8.56 -16.49 -12.98
CA THR A 31 -9.33 -15.98 -11.84
C THR A 31 -8.46 -15.67 -10.62
N LYS A 32 -7.47 -16.52 -10.35
CA LYS A 32 -6.57 -16.31 -9.20
C LYS A 32 -5.76 -15.03 -9.36
N ARG A 33 -5.24 -14.80 -10.57
CA ARG A 33 -4.51 -13.57 -10.87
C ARG A 33 -5.37 -12.34 -10.64
N GLN A 34 -6.62 -12.39 -11.13
CA GLN A 34 -7.55 -11.29 -10.97
C GLN A 34 -7.86 -11.03 -9.49
N MET A 35 -8.06 -12.08 -8.71
CA MET A 35 -8.33 -11.95 -7.28
C MET A 35 -7.16 -11.29 -6.55
N PHE A 36 -5.93 -11.73 -6.82
CA PHE A 36 -4.75 -11.13 -6.18
C PHE A 36 -4.53 -9.68 -6.64
N HIS A 37 -4.80 -9.39 -7.91
CA HIS A 37 -4.73 -8.03 -8.40
C HIS A 37 -5.72 -7.12 -7.67
N ASP A 38 -6.96 -7.59 -7.47
CA ASP A 38 -7.98 -6.84 -6.75
C ASP A 38 -7.59 -6.62 -5.28
N MET A 39 -6.97 -7.63 -4.65
CA MET A 39 -6.47 -7.50 -3.27
C MET A 39 -5.35 -6.46 -3.18
N ALA A 40 -4.42 -6.46 -4.14
CA ALA A 40 -3.36 -5.46 -4.18
C ALA A 40 -3.93 -4.05 -4.34
N LYS A 41 -4.95 -3.90 -5.20
CA LYS A 41 -5.62 -2.62 -5.41
C LYS A 41 -6.28 -2.12 -4.12
N GLU A 42 -6.97 -3.00 -3.40
CA GLU A 42 -7.61 -2.64 -2.12
C GLU A 42 -6.57 -2.16 -1.10
N GLU A 43 -5.44 -2.87 -1.00
CA GLU A 43 -4.38 -2.48 -0.08
C GLU A 43 -3.77 -1.12 -0.47
N MET A 44 -3.65 -0.84 -1.76
CA MET A 44 -3.20 0.47 -2.23
C MET A 44 -4.18 1.58 -1.82
N GLU A 45 -5.48 1.32 -1.93
CA GLU A 45 -6.52 2.26 -1.51
C GLU A 45 -6.45 2.52 0.00
N HIS A 46 -6.25 1.46 0.80
CA HIS A 46 -6.06 1.59 2.25
C HIS A 46 -4.82 2.43 2.56
N ALA A 47 -3.72 2.20 1.86
CA ALA A 47 -2.50 2.97 2.05
C ALA A 47 -2.72 4.45 1.76
N CYS A 48 -3.46 4.77 0.69
CA CYS A 48 -3.79 6.15 0.36
C CYS A 48 -4.65 6.80 1.44
N SER A 49 -5.60 6.06 2.00
CA SER A 49 -6.45 6.53 3.10
C SER A 49 -5.63 6.80 4.36
N LEU A 50 -4.70 5.91 4.69
CA LEU A 50 -3.81 6.10 5.83
C LEU A 50 -2.91 7.31 5.65
N TRP A 51 -2.37 7.48 4.45
CA TRP A 51 -1.55 8.65 4.14
C TRP A 51 -2.35 9.94 4.33
N HIS A 52 -3.58 9.98 3.81
CA HIS A 52 -4.45 11.14 3.96
C HIS A 52 -4.71 11.45 5.43
N MET A 53 -4.97 10.42 6.25
CA MET A 53 -5.15 10.60 7.68
C MET A 53 -3.89 11.18 8.33
N MET A 54 -2.72 10.70 7.93
CA MET A 54 -1.44 11.24 8.42
C MET A 54 -1.26 12.71 8.03
N GLU A 55 -1.67 13.10 6.83
CA GLU A 55 -1.66 14.50 6.41
C GLU A 55 -2.56 15.36 7.29
N CYS A 56 -3.77 14.86 7.59
CA CYS A 56 -4.71 15.56 8.47
C CYS A 56 -4.15 15.76 9.88
N GLU A 57 -3.33 14.83 10.35
CA GLU A 57 -2.67 14.89 11.64
C GLU A 57 -1.31 15.60 11.58
N LYS A 58 -0.94 16.16 10.45
CA LYS A 58 0.32 16.90 10.23
C LYS A 58 1.56 16.04 10.50
N MET A 59 1.48 14.77 10.16
CA MET A 59 2.56 13.79 10.39
C MET A 59 3.48 13.61 9.17
N THR A 60 3.19 14.27 8.05
CA THR A 60 3.87 13.97 6.77
C THR A 60 4.92 15.01 6.38
N GLY A 61 5.15 16.04 7.20
CA GLY A 61 6.01 17.17 6.83
C GLY A 61 7.42 16.82 6.41
N ALA A 62 8.02 15.77 7.00
CA ALA A 62 9.36 15.32 6.69
C ALA A 62 9.37 14.10 5.76
N LEU A 63 8.21 13.63 5.30
CA LEU A 63 8.07 12.41 4.50
C LEU A 63 7.85 12.74 3.04
N ASN A 64 8.44 11.91 2.16
CA ASN A 64 8.23 12.00 0.72
C ASN A 64 7.29 10.88 0.29
N LYS A 65 6.05 11.24 -0.06
CA LYS A 65 5.02 10.29 -0.44
C LYS A 65 5.44 9.42 -1.64
N GLU A 66 6.00 10.04 -2.67
CA GLU A 66 6.40 9.30 -3.87
C GLU A 66 7.47 8.27 -3.55
N HIS A 67 8.42 8.61 -2.70
CA HIS A 67 9.47 7.70 -2.28
C HIS A 67 8.89 6.53 -1.48
N ILE A 68 8.01 6.82 -0.53
CA ILE A 68 7.39 5.81 0.34
C ILE A 68 6.53 4.84 -0.48
N PHE A 69 5.78 5.34 -1.46
CA PHE A 69 4.86 4.54 -2.28
C PHE A 69 5.53 3.88 -3.49
N LYS A 70 6.78 4.24 -3.80
CA LYS A 70 7.45 3.85 -5.06
C LYS A 70 7.45 2.34 -5.30
N GLN A 71 7.91 1.57 -4.32
CA GLN A 71 8.05 0.12 -4.49
C GLN A 71 6.69 -0.54 -4.72
N ALA A 72 5.68 -0.12 -3.97
CA ALA A 72 4.33 -0.66 -4.11
C ALA A 72 3.75 -0.33 -5.49
N ARG A 73 3.92 0.91 -5.95
CA ARG A 73 3.44 1.32 -7.29
C ARG A 73 4.13 0.56 -8.39
N GLU A 74 5.46 0.39 -8.31
CA GLU A 74 6.22 -0.37 -9.30
C GLU A 74 5.75 -1.82 -9.35
N ALA A 75 5.56 -2.45 -8.21
CA ALA A 75 5.09 -3.83 -8.15
C ALA A 75 3.68 -3.96 -8.74
N PHE A 76 2.78 -3.04 -8.38
CA PHE A 76 1.40 -3.04 -8.87
C PHE A 76 1.33 -2.82 -10.38
N ASP A 77 2.14 -1.92 -10.91
CA ASP A 77 2.13 -1.58 -12.34
C ASP A 77 2.62 -2.73 -13.24
N LYS A 78 3.27 -3.74 -12.67
CA LYS A 78 3.78 -4.89 -13.43
C LYS A 78 2.77 -6.02 -13.57
N VAL A 79 1.61 -5.89 -13.01
CA VAL A 79 0.56 -6.92 -13.08
C VAL A 79 -0.76 -6.37 -13.70
#